data_e73096a865f62a53ec885e5e72475173
#
_entry.id   e73096a865f62a53ec885e5e72475173
#
_cell.length_a   1.000
_cell.length_b   1.000
_cell.length_c   1.000
_cell.angle_alpha   90.00
_cell.angle_beta   90.00
_cell.angle_gamma   90.00
#
_symmetry.space_group_name_H-M   'P 1'
#
loop_
_entity.id
_entity.type
_entity.pdbx_description
1 polymer ?
#
loop_
_entity_poly.entity_id
_entity_poly.type
_entity_poly.pdbx_seq_one_letter_code
_entity_poly.pdbx_strand_id
1 'polypeptide(L)'
;MAIKKYKPTTNGRRGMSTLANEELTGVKPTKSLLVSKSKTGGRNNQGRMTVRHIGGGAKQKYRVIDFKRNKVGVPGRVATIEYDPNRNANIALIVYKDGEKRYIIAPKDLTVGSIVEAGAEADIKVGNALPLASIPVGTTIHCIELQSGKGAALCRSAGTSAQILGREDKYVLIRLQSGETRKVLGTCMATIGVVGNEDYELVNWGKAGRVRHKGIRPTNRGSVMNPNDHPHGGGEGRTPVGRKAPMTPWGKKAMGVKTRSSKKKSSKLIVSRKKK
;
A
#
# COMPACT_ATOMS: atom_id res chain seq x y z
N MET A 1 -17.88 1.80 -2.95
CA MET A 1 -18.17 1.77 -1.48
C MET A 1 -18.72 3.10 -1.04
N ALA A 2 -19.66 3.11 -0.12
CA ALA A 2 -20.22 4.38 0.38
C ALA A 2 -19.41 4.89 1.59
N ILE A 3 -19.13 6.20 1.62
CA ILE A 3 -18.52 6.87 2.78
C ILE A 3 -19.63 7.29 3.73
N LYS A 4 -19.61 6.75 4.95
CA LYS A 4 -20.51 7.16 6.03
C LYS A 4 -20.00 8.42 6.71
N LYS A 5 -20.74 9.52 6.61
CA LYS A 5 -20.50 10.76 7.35
C LYS A 5 -21.22 10.71 8.70
N TYR A 6 -20.60 11.27 9.75
CA TYR A 6 -21.21 11.36 11.08
C TYR A 6 -21.96 12.68 11.24
N LYS A 7 -23.03 12.68 12.06
CA LYS A 7 -23.72 13.90 12.49
C LYS A 7 -22.77 14.82 13.27
N PRO A 8 -22.80 16.14 13.10
CA PRO A 8 -21.87 17.09 13.71
C PRO A 8 -22.23 17.39 15.19
N THR A 9 -22.30 16.37 16.02
CA THR A 9 -22.67 16.49 17.45
C THR A 9 -21.54 17.04 18.33
N THR A 10 -20.29 16.94 17.87
CA THR A 10 -19.09 17.47 18.55
C THR A 10 -18.09 17.96 17.52
N ASN A 11 -17.11 18.80 17.95
CA ASN A 11 -16.06 19.29 17.06
C ASN A 11 -15.29 18.13 16.37
N GLY A 12 -14.99 17.05 17.06
CA GLY A 12 -14.32 15.88 16.49
C GLY A 12 -15.19 15.10 15.49
N ARG A 13 -16.52 15.16 15.62
CA ARG A 13 -17.45 14.48 14.71
C ARG A 13 -17.86 15.31 13.50
N ARG A 14 -17.73 16.63 13.55
CA ARG A 14 -18.18 17.54 12.49
C ARG A 14 -17.66 17.18 11.10
N GLY A 15 -16.39 16.84 10.97
CA GLY A 15 -15.77 16.43 9.71
C GLY A 15 -15.45 14.94 9.61
N MET A 16 -15.90 14.13 10.56
CA MET A 16 -15.52 12.73 10.63
C MET A 16 -16.28 11.88 9.62
N SER A 17 -15.56 10.99 8.93
CA SER A 17 -16.15 9.98 8.08
C SER A 17 -15.50 8.60 8.29
N THR A 18 -16.17 7.56 7.83
CA THR A 18 -15.67 6.17 7.79
C THR A 18 -16.20 5.48 6.54
N LEU A 19 -15.58 4.38 6.17
CA LEU A 19 -16.11 3.48 5.14
C LEU A 19 -17.32 2.72 5.68
N ALA A 20 -18.28 2.41 4.84
CA ALA A 20 -19.46 1.61 5.20
C ALA A 20 -19.09 0.13 5.43
N ASN A 21 -18.04 -0.36 4.78
CA ASN A 21 -17.51 -1.73 4.89
C ASN A 21 -18.54 -2.85 4.57
N GLU A 22 -19.44 -2.60 3.64
CA GLU A 22 -20.52 -3.54 3.24
C GLU A 22 -19.97 -4.84 2.65
N GLU A 23 -18.79 -4.80 2.05
CA GLU A 23 -18.13 -5.97 1.44
C GLU A 23 -17.52 -6.93 2.47
N LEU A 24 -17.37 -6.50 3.73
CA LEU A 24 -16.71 -7.31 4.75
C LEU A 24 -17.66 -8.34 5.34
N THR A 25 -17.19 -9.59 5.41
CA THR A 25 -17.96 -10.72 5.97
C THR A 25 -18.07 -10.72 7.49
N GLY A 26 -17.37 -9.84 8.21
CA GLY A 26 -17.44 -9.72 9.67
C GLY A 26 -16.88 -10.91 10.47
N VAL A 27 -16.18 -11.83 9.82
CA VAL A 27 -15.64 -13.06 10.44
C VAL A 27 -14.30 -12.79 11.14
N LYS A 28 -14.02 -13.57 12.19
CA LYS A 28 -12.72 -13.54 12.87
C LYS A 28 -11.63 -14.11 11.97
N PRO A 29 -10.40 -13.52 11.96
CA PRO A 29 -9.31 -13.96 11.09
C PRO A 29 -8.82 -15.37 11.45
N THR A 30 -8.39 -16.12 10.46
CA THR A 30 -7.87 -17.49 10.59
C THR A 30 -6.61 -17.51 11.46
N LYS A 31 -6.65 -18.22 12.60
CA LYS A 31 -5.57 -18.20 13.60
C LYS A 31 -4.21 -18.68 13.06
N SER A 32 -4.19 -19.71 12.22
CA SER A 32 -2.97 -20.27 11.62
C SER A 32 -2.23 -19.29 10.70
N LEU A 33 -2.94 -18.29 10.15
CA LEU A 33 -2.36 -17.27 9.26
C LEU A 33 -2.04 -15.96 10.00
N LEU A 34 -2.03 -15.96 11.35
CA LEU A 34 -1.73 -14.80 12.16
C LEU A 34 -0.36 -14.93 12.83
N VAL A 35 0.47 -13.92 12.66
CA VAL A 35 1.76 -13.80 13.32
C VAL A 35 1.75 -12.62 14.29
N SER A 36 2.42 -12.76 15.43
CA SER A 36 2.59 -11.66 16.38
C SER A 36 3.44 -10.56 15.75
N LYS A 37 3.06 -9.30 16.02
CA LYS A 37 3.78 -8.11 15.53
C LYS A 37 4.27 -7.30 16.71
N SER A 38 5.57 -7.28 16.93
CA SER A 38 6.22 -6.38 17.89
C SER A 38 6.22 -4.94 17.36
N LYS A 39 6.16 -3.98 18.27
CA LYS A 39 6.21 -2.55 17.95
C LYS A 39 7.59 -2.02 18.25
N THR A 40 8.31 -1.57 17.24
CA THR A 40 9.66 -0.97 17.38
C THR A 40 9.61 0.49 17.78
N GLY A 41 8.47 1.17 17.64
CA GLY A 41 8.34 2.60 17.91
C GLY A 41 9.26 3.48 17.05
N GLY A 42 9.64 3.01 15.86
CA GLY A 42 10.56 3.70 14.95
C GLY A 42 12.04 3.58 15.34
N ARG A 43 12.39 2.67 16.25
CA ARG A 43 13.78 2.41 16.68
C ARG A 43 14.40 1.29 15.85
N ASN A 44 15.70 1.41 15.60
CA ASN A 44 16.52 0.38 14.99
C ASN A 44 16.99 -0.67 16.02
N ASN A 45 17.84 -1.62 15.60
CA ASN A 45 18.44 -2.64 16.47
C ASN A 45 19.34 -2.08 17.58
N GLN A 46 19.86 -0.85 17.42
CA GLN A 46 20.64 -0.12 18.44
C GLN A 46 19.78 0.73 19.38
N GLY A 47 18.45 0.69 19.27
CA GLY A 47 17.53 1.49 20.07
C GLY A 47 17.41 2.97 19.65
N ARG A 48 18.14 3.40 18.61
CA ARG A 48 18.08 4.78 18.10
C ARG A 48 16.86 4.99 17.21
N MET A 49 16.22 6.16 17.34
CA MET A 49 15.09 6.54 16.50
C MET A 49 15.54 6.86 15.07
N THR A 50 15.25 5.97 14.14
CA THR A 50 15.55 6.14 12.70
C THR A 50 14.33 6.59 11.91
N VAL A 51 13.11 6.27 12.39
CA VAL A 51 11.83 6.71 11.80
C VAL A 51 11.06 7.47 12.85
N ARG A 52 10.90 8.78 12.62
CA ARG A 52 10.17 9.66 13.54
C ARG A 52 8.64 9.45 13.41
N HIS A 53 7.91 9.95 14.39
CA HIS A 53 6.44 10.02 14.42
C HIS A 53 5.74 8.64 14.37
N ILE A 54 6.42 7.58 14.80
CA ILE A 54 5.86 6.24 14.94
C ILE A 54 5.88 5.83 16.41
N GLY A 55 4.78 5.24 16.89
CA GLY A 55 4.67 4.68 18.23
C GLY A 55 3.25 4.72 18.78
N GLY A 56 3.02 3.97 19.85
CA GLY A 56 1.67 3.76 20.40
C GLY A 56 0.78 2.94 19.44
N GLY A 57 -0.48 3.30 19.36
CA GLY A 57 -1.46 2.63 18.52
C GLY A 57 -1.99 1.33 19.12
N ALA A 58 -3.06 0.78 18.52
CA ALA A 58 -3.70 -0.47 18.93
C ALA A 58 -2.76 -1.68 18.72
N LYS A 59 -2.89 -2.71 19.58
CA LYS A 59 -2.21 -3.99 19.37
C LYS A 59 -2.73 -4.67 18.11
N GLN A 60 -1.84 -5.13 17.25
CA GLN A 60 -2.19 -5.72 15.95
C GLN A 60 -1.45 -7.04 15.77
N LYS A 61 -2.11 -8.00 15.12
CA LYS A 61 -1.48 -9.21 14.57
C LYS A 61 -1.29 -9.03 13.07
N TYR A 62 -0.19 -9.52 12.53
CA TYR A 62 0.07 -9.53 11.09
C TYR A 62 -0.65 -10.70 10.44
N ARG A 63 -1.32 -10.47 9.31
CA ARG A 63 -1.89 -11.50 8.45
C ARG A 63 -0.85 -11.88 7.42
N VAL A 64 -0.53 -13.16 7.32
CA VAL A 64 0.38 -13.67 6.29
C VAL A 64 -0.35 -13.64 4.96
N ILE A 65 0.12 -12.80 4.04
CA ILE A 65 -0.46 -12.66 2.70
C ILE A 65 0.40 -13.40 1.69
N ASP A 66 -0.23 -14.15 0.82
CA ASP A 66 0.41 -14.80 -0.31
C ASP A 66 0.69 -13.80 -1.43
N PHE A 67 1.87 -13.17 -1.36
CA PHE A 67 2.35 -12.28 -2.40
C PHE A 67 3.02 -13.00 -3.57
N LYS A 68 3.33 -14.30 -3.42
CA LYS A 68 4.03 -15.07 -4.45
C LYS A 68 3.07 -15.74 -5.43
N ARG A 69 1.87 -16.11 -4.96
CA ARG A 69 0.89 -16.84 -5.75
C ARG A 69 1.49 -18.07 -6.44
N ASN A 70 2.34 -18.80 -5.70
CA ASN A 70 3.12 -19.92 -6.23
C ASN A 70 2.34 -21.24 -6.30
N LYS A 71 1.06 -21.26 -5.97
CA LYS A 71 0.18 -22.43 -6.08
C LYS A 71 -0.46 -22.45 -7.47
N VAL A 72 0.29 -22.95 -8.44
CA VAL A 72 -0.07 -22.95 -9.86
C VAL A 72 -1.04 -24.08 -10.16
N GLY A 73 -2.07 -23.81 -10.99
CA GLY A 73 -3.01 -24.81 -11.51
C GLY A 73 -4.01 -25.36 -10.47
N VAL A 74 -4.04 -24.83 -9.25
CA VAL A 74 -5.00 -25.26 -8.23
C VAL A 74 -6.05 -24.17 -8.01
N PRO A 75 -7.34 -24.43 -8.32
CA PRO A 75 -8.40 -23.46 -8.07
C PRO A 75 -8.66 -23.27 -6.58
N GLY A 76 -8.84 -22.02 -6.16
CA GLY A 76 -9.18 -21.66 -4.81
C GLY A 76 -10.47 -20.84 -4.77
N ARG A 77 -11.36 -21.15 -3.84
CA ARG A 77 -12.61 -20.42 -3.62
C ARG A 77 -12.40 -19.29 -2.61
N VAL A 78 -12.91 -18.11 -2.89
CA VAL A 78 -12.99 -16.99 -1.95
C VAL A 78 -14.00 -17.35 -0.86
N ALA A 79 -13.53 -17.55 0.36
CA ALA A 79 -14.36 -17.89 1.50
C ALA A 79 -14.88 -16.64 2.23
N THR A 80 -14.00 -15.66 2.47
CA THR A 80 -14.34 -14.43 3.20
C THR A 80 -13.57 -13.25 2.66
N ILE A 81 -14.11 -12.02 2.82
CA ILE A 81 -13.41 -10.76 2.65
C ILE A 81 -13.29 -10.11 4.02
N GLU A 82 -12.05 -9.79 4.43
CA GLU A 82 -11.75 -9.38 5.80
C GLU A 82 -10.99 -8.05 5.85
N TYR A 83 -11.18 -7.32 6.95
CA TYR A 83 -10.39 -6.14 7.29
C TYR A 83 -9.00 -6.53 7.79
N ASP A 84 -7.95 -5.87 7.30
CA ASP A 84 -6.59 -6.00 7.82
C ASP A 84 -6.09 -4.66 8.42
N PRO A 85 -5.78 -4.59 9.73
CA PRO A 85 -5.27 -3.37 10.36
C PRO A 85 -3.85 -2.99 9.92
N ASN A 86 -3.13 -3.84 9.17
CA ASN A 86 -1.77 -3.60 8.73
C ASN A 86 -1.68 -2.92 7.37
N ARG A 87 -2.81 -2.84 6.64
CA ARG A 87 -2.90 -2.25 5.31
C ARG A 87 -4.20 -1.50 5.08
N ASN A 88 -4.26 -0.72 4.01
CA ASN A 88 -5.47 0.02 3.64
C ASN A 88 -6.43 -0.83 2.81
N ALA A 89 -5.90 -1.79 2.03
CA ALA A 89 -6.69 -2.72 1.25
C ALA A 89 -7.32 -3.81 2.13
N ASN A 90 -8.51 -4.27 1.76
CA ASN A 90 -9.11 -5.48 2.33
C ASN A 90 -8.35 -6.72 1.85
N ILE A 91 -8.51 -7.83 2.54
CA ILE A 91 -7.91 -9.12 2.20
C ILE A 91 -8.99 -10.16 2.00
N ALA A 92 -8.75 -11.13 1.12
CA ALA A 92 -9.64 -12.25 0.87
C ALA A 92 -9.00 -13.55 1.36
N LEU A 93 -9.74 -14.36 2.09
CA LEU A 93 -9.33 -15.72 2.46
C LEU A 93 -9.69 -16.66 1.31
N ILE A 94 -8.69 -17.32 0.77
CA ILE A 94 -8.84 -18.34 -0.26
C ILE A 94 -8.70 -19.71 0.38
N VAL A 95 -9.65 -20.59 0.08
CA VAL A 95 -9.60 -22.01 0.43
C VAL A 95 -9.41 -22.79 -0.87
N TYR A 96 -8.28 -23.44 -0.99
CA TYR A 96 -7.92 -24.24 -2.16
C TYR A 96 -8.56 -25.64 -2.08
N LYS A 97 -8.63 -26.31 -3.24
CA LYS A 97 -9.23 -27.68 -3.37
C LYS A 97 -8.60 -28.70 -2.43
N ASP A 98 -7.31 -28.55 -2.10
CA ASP A 98 -6.55 -29.41 -1.19
C ASP A 98 -6.70 -29.02 0.30
N GLY A 99 -7.57 -28.06 0.63
CA GLY A 99 -7.84 -27.58 1.98
C GLY A 99 -6.87 -26.53 2.51
N GLU A 100 -5.78 -26.19 1.78
CA GLU A 100 -4.89 -25.11 2.19
C GLU A 100 -5.60 -23.76 2.16
N LYS A 101 -5.32 -22.93 3.15
CA LYS A 101 -5.88 -21.59 3.26
C LYS A 101 -4.78 -20.54 3.10
N ARG A 102 -5.03 -19.52 2.27
CA ARG A 102 -4.13 -18.37 2.11
C ARG A 102 -4.90 -17.07 2.04
N TYR A 103 -4.32 -15.99 2.55
CA TYR A 103 -4.82 -14.65 2.31
C TYR A 103 -4.21 -14.05 1.05
N ILE A 104 -5.03 -13.37 0.28
CA ILE A 104 -4.60 -12.51 -0.84
C ILE A 104 -5.11 -11.08 -0.60
N ILE A 105 -4.55 -10.09 -1.31
CA ILE A 105 -5.16 -8.76 -1.37
C ILE A 105 -6.45 -8.87 -2.17
N ALA A 106 -7.56 -8.36 -1.62
CA ALA A 106 -8.85 -8.38 -2.30
C ALA A 106 -8.86 -7.34 -3.42
N PRO A 107 -9.00 -7.74 -4.70
CA PRO A 107 -9.28 -6.80 -5.78
C PRO A 107 -10.70 -6.27 -5.68
N LYS A 108 -10.96 -5.14 -6.34
CA LYS A 108 -12.28 -4.60 -6.57
C LYS A 108 -13.11 -5.63 -7.35
N ASP A 109 -14.39 -5.70 -7.06
CA ASP A 109 -15.36 -6.59 -7.71
C ASP A 109 -15.16 -8.10 -7.42
N LEU A 110 -14.24 -8.46 -6.52
CA LEU A 110 -14.13 -9.83 -6.03
C LEU A 110 -15.23 -10.11 -5.01
N THR A 111 -16.02 -11.17 -5.24
CA THR A 111 -17.10 -11.57 -4.34
C THR A 111 -16.79 -12.87 -3.62
N VAL A 112 -17.45 -13.08 -2.47
CA VAL A 112 -17.42 -14.37 -1.77
C VAL A 112 -18.00 -15.46 -2.67
N GLY A 113 -17.33 -16.60 -2.77
CA GLY A 113 -17.69 -17.70 -3.66
C GLY A 113 -16.97 -17.70 -5.01
N SER A 114 -16.36 -16.58 -5.42
CA SER A 114 -15.55 -16.52 -6.65
C SER A 114 -14.40 -17.52 -6.62
N ILE A 115 -14.04 -18.06 -7.77
CA ILE A 115 -12.88 -18.95 -7.93
C ILE A 115 -11.72 -18.12 -8.44
N VAL A 116 -10.54 -18.32 -7.86
CA VAL A 116 -9.29 -17.66 -8.24
C VAL A 116 -8.19 -18.69 -8.45
N GLU A 117 -7.38 -18.49 -9.48
CA GLU A 117 -6.28 -19.36 -9.86
C GLU A 117 -4.98 -18.59 -10.06
N ALA A 118 -3.87 -19.31 -10.10
CA ALA A 118 -2.58 -18.77 -10.46
C ALA A 118 -1.89 -19.69 -11.47
N GLY A 119 -1.30 -19.12 -12.52
CA GLY A 119 -0.58 -19.87 -13.54
C GLY A 119 -0.64 -19.21 -14.90
N ALA A 120 0.13 -19.74 -15.85
CA ALA A 120 0.17 -19.19 -17.21
C ALA A 120 -1.13 -19.47 -18.01
N GLU A 121 -1.83 -20.55 -17.66
CA GLU A 121 -3.06 -21.01 -18.32
C GLU A 121 -4.34 -20.52 -17.62
N ALA A 122 -4.19 -19.76 -16.50
CA ALA A 122 -5.34 -19.25 -15.79
C ALA A 122 -6.12 -18.23 -16.65
N ASP A 123 -7.45 -18.27 -16.55
CA ASP A 123 -8.33 -17.32 -17.23
C ASP A 123 -8.03 -15.86 -16.86
N ILE A 124 -8.30 -14.93 -17.79
CA ILE A 124 -8.15 -13.49 -17.56
C ILE A 124 -9.37 -12.97 -16.79
N LYS A 125 -9.47 -13.38 -15.51
CA LYS A 125 -10.54 -12.99 -14.57
C LYS A 125 -9.96 -12.22 -13.40
N VAL A 126 -10.75 -11.33 -12.79
CA VAL A 126 -10.35 -10.54 -11.62
C VAL A 126 -9.94 -11.48 -10.47
N GLY A 127 -8.75 -11.25 -9.89
CA GLY A 127 -8.19 -12.05 -8.81
C GLY A 127 -7.25 -13.18 -9.28
N ASN A 128 -7.25 -13.55 -10.55
CA ASN A 128 -6.30 -14.52 -11.09
C ASN A 128 -4.91 -13.90 -11.23
N ALA A 129 -3.88 -14.71 -10.98
CA ALA A 129 -2.50 -14.29 -11.07
C ALA A 129 -1.78 -15.01 -12.21
N LEU A 130 -1.22 -14.26 -13.17
CA LEU A 130 -0.55 -14.77 -14.35
C LEU A 130 0.84 -14.14 -14.50
N PRO A 131 1.76 -14.79 -15.25
CA PRO A 131 2.95 -14.13 -15.76
C PRO A 131 2.56 -12.95 -16.65
N LEU A 132 3.29 -11.84 -16.56
CA LEU A 132 2.99 -10.64 -17.35
C LEU A 132 2.99 -10.89 -18.87
N ALA A 133 3.80 -11.85 -19.33
CA ALA A 133 3.84 -12.24 -20.74
C ALA A 133 2.51 -12.86 -21.23
N SER A 134 1.73 -13.50 -20.35
CA SER A 134 0.45 -14.15 -20.71
C SER A 134 -0.73 -13.19 -20.65
N ILE A 135 -0.59 -11.99 -20.05
CA ILE A 135 -1.70 -11.04 -19.87
C ILE A 135 -1.80 -10.13 -21.10
N PRO A 136 -2.97 -9.93 -21.72
CA PRO A 136 -3.16 -9.03 -22.87
C PRO A 136 -2.77 -7.58 -22.57
N VAL A 137 -2.33 -6.88 -23.63
CA VAL A 137 -2.10 -5.43 -23.59
C VAL A 137 -3.41 -4.69 -23.31
N GLY A 138 -3.32 -3.60 -22.56
CA GLY A 138 -4.50 -2.82 -22.14
C GLY A 138 -5.10 -3.28 -20.81
N THR A 139 -4.82 -4.52 -20.36
CA THR A 139 -5.36 -5.07 -19.11
C THR A 139 -4.86 -4.31 -17.90
N THR A 140 -5.77 -4.09 -16.95
CA THR A 140 -5.45 -3.49 -15.63
C THR A 140 -5.03 -4.59 -14.66
N ILE A 141 -3.90 -4.37 -13.99
CA ILE A 141 -3.26 -5.34 -13.10
C ILE A 141 -2.85 -4.70 -11.77
N HIS A 142 -2.68 -5.51 -10.74
CA HIS A 142 -2.17 -5.12 -9.43
C HIS A 142 -1.25 -6.21 -8.86
N CYS A 143 -0.69 -6.01 -7.67
CA CYS A 143 0.21 -6.98 -7.01
C CYS A 143 1.32 -7.49 -7.95
N ILE A 144 2.06 -6.56 -8.58
CA ILE A 144 3.04 -6.86 -9.61
C ILE A 144 4.39 -7.18 -8.97
N GLU A 145 5.03 -8.27 -9.40
CA GLU A 145 6.41 -8.58 -9.04
C GLU A 145 7.41 -7.68 -9.79
N LEU A 146 8.56 -7.46 -9.17
CA LEU A 146 9.73 -6.80 -9.79
C LEU A 146 10.84 -7.77 -10.19
N GLN A 147 10.85 -8.93 -9.55
CA GLN A 147 11.75 -10.04 -9.81
C GLN A 147 10.91 -11.31 -9.70
N SER A 148 11.05 -12.21 -10.65
CA SER A 148 10.31 -13.46 -10.67
C SER A 148 10.50 -14.26 -9.38
N GLY A 149 9.39 -14.76 -8.80
CA GLY A 149 9.34 -15.57 -7.58
C GLY A 149 9.62 -14.82 -6.27
N LYS A 150 9.90 -13.51 -6.30
CA LYS A 150 10.14 -12.72 -5.07
C LYS A 150 8.84 -12.32 -4.37
N GLY A 151 7.74 -12.30 -5.10
CA GLY A 151 6.43 -11.86 -4.64
C GLY A 151 6.13 -10.41 -5.00
N ALA A 152 4.85 -10.07 -4.96
CA ALA A 152 4.32 -8.77 -5.35
C ALA A 152 4.97 -7.61 -4.60
N ALA A 153 5.37 -6.58 -5.34
CA ALA A 153 6.03 -5.39 -4.81
C ALA A 153 5.30 -4.08 -5.16
N LEU A 154 4.69 -3.99 -6.36
CA LEU A 154 4.00 -2.80 -6.83
C LEU A 154 2.47 -2.97 -6.75
N CYS A 155 1.74 -1.84 -6.69
CA CYS A 155 0.27 -1.78 -6.70
C CYS A 155 -0.39 -2.71 -5.68
N ARG A 156 -0.05 -2.52 -4.38
CA ARG A 156 -0.61 -3.30 -3.25
C ARG A 156 -1.52 -2.50 -2.34
N SER A 157 -1.51 -1.18 -2.46
CA SER A 157 -2.34 -0.30 -1.63
C SER A 157 -3.75 -0.20 -2.18
N ALA A 158 -4.71 0.15 -1.33
CA ALA A 158 -6.11 0.37 -1.72
C ALA A 158 -6.23 1.28 -2.94
N GLY A 159 -7.07 0.92 -3.91
CA GLY A 159 -7.33 1.68 -5.14
C GLY A 159 -6.18 1.73 -6.14
N THR A 160 -5.03 1.08 -5.89
CA THR A 160 -3.89 1.13 -6.82
C THR A 160 -3.97 0.07 -7.90
N SER A 161 -3.51 0.44 -9.09
CA SER A 161 -3.40 -0.44 -10.25
C SER A 161 -2.28 0.00 -11.18
N ALA A 162 -1.98 -0.80 -12.17
CA ALA A 162 -1.15 -0.46 -13.31
C ALA A 162 -1.78 -1.01 -14.58
N GLN A 163 -1.42 -0.46 -15.73
CA GLN A 163 -1.91 -0.90 -17.04
C GLN A 163 -0.74 -1.44 -17.87
N ILE A 164 -0.94 -2.54 -18.55
CA ILE A 164 0.00 -3.08 -19.53
C ILE A 164 -0.12 -2.25 -20.81
N LEU A 165 0.98 -1.65 -21.26
CA LEU A 165 1.04 -0.82 -22.46
C LEU A 165 1.53 -1.57 -23.69
N GLY A 166 2.43 -2.55 -23.51
CA GLY A 166 3.04 -3.29 -24.62
C GLY A 166 4.05 -4.30 -24.13
N ARG A 167 4.62 -5.03 -25.06
CA ARG A 167 5.66 -6.04 -24.82
C ARG A 167 6.87 -5.74 -25.71
N GLU A 168 8.07 -5.89 -25.15
CA GLU A 168 9.35 -5.74 -25.83
C GLU A 168 10.26 -6.89 -25.43
N ASP A 169 10.51 -7.84 -26.30
CA ASP A 169 11.31 -9.05 -26.05
C ASP A 169 10.91 -9.73 -24.72
N LYS A 170 11.86 -9.79 -23.77
CA LYS A 170 11.65 -10.34 -22.43
C LYS A 170 10.96 -9.40 -21.43
N TYR A 171 10.69 -8.15 -21.82
CA TYR A 171 10.10 -7.14 -20.94
C TYR A 171 8.67 -6.81 -21.35
N VAL A 172 7.86 -6.48 -20.35
CA VAL A 172 6.54 -5.91 -20.50
C VAL A 172 6.57 -4.46 -20.00
N LEU A 173 6.00 -3.55 -20.80
CA LEU A 173 5.85 -2.14 -20.43
C LEU A 173 4.59 -1.97 -19.61
N ILE A 174 4.74 -1.44 -18.41
CA ILE A 174 3.63 -1.13 -17.52
C ILE A 174 3.60 0.36 -17.18
N ARG A 175 2.40 0.94 -17.16
CA ARG A 175 2.15 2.30 -16.66
C ARG A 175 1.54 2.23 -15.28
N LEU A 176 2.23 2.79 -14.30
CA LEU A 176 1.77 2.91 -12.92
C LEU A 176 0.79 4.07 -12.79
N GLN A 177 -0.02 4.06 -11.73
CA GLN A 177 -0.96 5.14 -11.40
C GLN A 177 -0.27 6.52 -11.24
N SER A 178 1.01 6.55 -10.84
CA SER A 178 1.83 7.76 -10.80
C SER A 178 2.15 8.36 -12.18
N GLY A 179 1.84 7.65 -13.28
CA GLY A 179 2.22 7.99 -14.64
C GLY A 179 3.63 7.53 -15.04
N GLU A 180 4.39 6.89 -14.13
CA GLU A 180 5.67 6.29 -14.46
C GLU A 180 5.46 5.07 -15.36
N THR A 181 6.11 5.05 -16.53
CA THR A 181 6.19 3.87 -17.40
C THR A 181 7.51 3.16 -17.17
N ARG A 182 7.45 1.86 -16.93
CA ARG A 182 8.65 1.05 -16.66
C ARG A 182 8.59 -0.33 -17.29
N LYS A 183 9.76 -0.90 -17.51
CA LYS A 183 9.98 -2.28 -17.98
C LYS A 183 9.98 -3.24 -16.78
N VAL A 184 9.26 -4.36 -16.91
CA VAL A 184 9.27 -5.47 -15.96
C VAL A 184 9.43 -6.76 -16.76
N LEU A 185 10.15 -7.75 -16.21
CA LEU A 185 10.33 -9.05 -16.90
C LEU A 185 8.98 -9.73 -17.11
N GLY A 186 8.77 -10.30 -18.30
CA GLY A 186 7.54 -11.03 -18.65
C GLY A 186 7.24 -12.24 -17.75
N THR A 187 8.28 -12.83 -17.14
CA THR A 187 8.16 -13.94 -16.18
C THR A 187 7.67 -13.53 -14.79
N CYS A 188 7.62 -12.22 -14.49
CA CYS A 188 7.10 -11.72 -13.22
C CYS A 188 5.58 -11.91 -13.17
N MET A 189 5.08 -12.34 -12.01
CA MET A 189 3.65 -12.51 -11.77
C MET A 189 2.96 -11.18 -11.51
N ALA A 190 1.71 -11.08 -11.95
CA ALA A 190 0.80 -10.00 -11.61
C ALA A 190 -0.63 -10.54 -11.44
N THR A 191 -1.46 -9.85 -10.66
CA THR A 191 -2.87 -10.22 -10.48
C THR A 191 -3.76 -9.28 -11.29
N ILE A 192 -4.78 -9.82 -11.94
CA ILE A 192 -5.72 -9.07 -12.78
C ILE A 192 -6.69 -8.27 -11.92
N GLY A 193 -6.95 -7.02 -12.32
CA GLY A 193 -7.88 -6.10 -11.69
C GLY A 193 -7.21 -4.95 -10.93
N VAL A 194 -7.99 -4.20 -10.18
CA VAL A 194 -7.61 -3.07 -9.32
C VAL A 194 -7.71 -3.50 -7.86
N VAL A 195 -6.85 -3.01 -6.98
CA VAL A 195 -6.99 -3.26 -5.54
C VAL A 195 -8.26 -2.61 -5.02
N GLY A 196 -9.05 -3.34 -4.25
CA GLY A 196 -10.29 -2.83 -3.65
C GLY A 196 -10.09 -1.74 -2.60
N ASN A 197 -11.20 -1.27 -2.01
CA ASN A 197 -11.22 -0.24 -0.97
C ASN A 197 -10.68 1.13 -1.42
N GLU A 198 -10.96 1.52 -2.66
CA GLU A 198 -10.44 2.76 -3.30
C GLU A 198 -10.79 4.04 -2.52
N ASP A 199 -11.97 4.10 -1.90
CA ASP A 199 -12.45 5.28 -1.14
C ASP A 199 -11.71 5.49 0.20
N TYR A 200 -10.76 4.62 0.56
CA TYR A 200 -10.03 4.72 1.82
C TYR A 200 -9.31 6.07 1.99
N GLU A 201 -8.79 6.65 0.92
CA GLU A 201 -8.08 7.93 0.96
C GLU A 201 -9.01 9.12 1.27
N LEU A 202 -10.30 9.00 0.95
CA LEU A 202 -11.32 10.04 1.16
C LEU A 202 -11.82 10.10 2.61
N VAL A 203 -11.39 9.16 3.47
CA VAL A 203 -11.81 9.10 4.87
C VAL A 203 -11.17 10.21 5.69
N ASN A 204 -12.01 11.04 6.31
CA ASN A 204 -11.57 12.04 7.28
C ASN A 204 -11.62 11.48 8.71
N TRP A 205 -10.48 11.46 9.38
CA TRP A 205 -10.34 10.91 10.72
C TRP A 205 -11.00 11.77 11.80
N GLY A 206 -11.22 13.06 11.57
CA GLY A 206 -11.95 14.00 12.40
C GLY A 206 -11.25 14.42 13.69
N LYS A 207 -10.46 13.55 14.33
CA LYS A 207 -9.76 13.86 15.58
C LYS A 207 -8.38 13.21 15.69
N ALA A 208 -7.46 13.88 16.41
CA ALA A 208 -6.09 13.41 16.62
C ALA A 208 -6.00 12.03 17.28
N GLY A 209 -6.92 11.70 18.21
CA GLY A 209 -6.95 10.40 18.88
C GLY A 209 -7.10 9.21 17.93
N ARG A 210 -7.87 9.33 16.83
CA ARG A 210 -7.97 8.27 15.82
C ARG A 210 -6.65 8.05 15.08
N VAL A 211 -5.91 9.11 14.80
CA VAL A 211 -4.57 9.05 14.20
C VAL A 211 -3.58 8.41 15.18
N ARG A 212 -3.67 8.77 16.47
CA ARG A 212 -2.86 8.14 17.55
C ARG A 212 -3.09 6.64 17.65
N HIS A 213 -4.33 6.16 17.54
CA HIS A 213 -4.66 4.73 17.56
C HIS A 213 -4.04 3.95 16.39
N LYS A 214 -3.75 4.62 15.27
CA LYS A 214 -3.00 4.04 14.14
C LYS A 214 -1.49 3.92 14.37
N GLY A 215 -0.98 4.46 15.48
CA GLY A 215 0.44 4.45 15.80
C GLY A 215 1.22 5.64 15.25
N ILE A 216 0.53 6.68 14.80
CA ILE A 216 1.15 7.93 14.32
C ILE A 216 1.22 8.89 15.49
N ARG A 217 2.43 9.33 15.84
CA ARG A 217 2.67 10.34 16.85
C ARG A 217 2.54 11.75 16.28
N PRO A 218 2.24 12.77 17.11
CA PRO A 218 2.21 14.17 16.68
C PRO A 218 3.54 14.60 16.06
N THR A 219 3.47 15.54 15.09
CA THR A 219 4.62 16.12 14.41
C THR A 219 4.77 17.57 14.78
N ASN A 220 5.95 17.97 15.22
CA ASN A 220 6.31 19.37 15.45
C ASN A 220 6.94 19.96 14.19
N ARG A 221 6.62 21.22 13.89
CA ARG A 221 7.25 21.98 12.81
C ARG A 221 8.68 22.38 13.25
N GLY A 222 9.61 22.50 12.29
CA GLY A 222 10.96 22.98 12.58
C GLY A 222 11.01 24.38 13.19
N SER A 223 10.05 25.25 12.85
CA SER A 223 9.95 26.63 13.37
C SER A 223 9.56 26.74 14.85
N VAL A 224 9.12 25.66 15.49
CA VAL A 224 8.82 25.63 16.95
C VAL A 224 9.90 24.90 17.76
N MET A 225 11.01 24.58 17.11
CA MET A 225 12.18 23.97 17.74
C MET A 225 13.25 25.02 18.05
N ASN A 226 14.27 24.61 18.82
CA ASN A 226 15.43 25.45 19.07
C ASN A 226 16.37 25.51 17.85
N PRO A 227 17.24 26.53 17.75
CA PRO A 227 18.18 26.66 16.63
C PRO A 227 19.12 25.46 16.44
N ASN A 228 19.49 24.78 17.53
CA ASN A 228 20.31 23.56 17.50
C ASN A 228 19.58 22.33 16.99
N ASP A 229 18.25 22.29 17.08
CA ASP A 229 17.44 21.12 16.67
C ASP A 229 17.00 21.17 15.22
N HIS A 230 16.82 22.37 14.67
CA HIS A 230 16.32 22.55 13.30
C HIS A 230 16.81 23.87 12.67
N PRO A 231 17.16 23.89 11.37
CA PRO A 231 17.55 25.13 10.67
C PRO A 231 16.49 26.25 10.66
N HIS A 232 15.23 25.94 10.96
CA HIS A 232 14.14 26.91 11.08
C HIS A 232 13.85 27.27 12.55
N GLY A 233 14.64 26.77 13.49
CA GLY A 233 14.43 27.01 14.92
C GLY A 233 14.86 28.38 15.37
N GLY A 234 14.36 28.78 16.54
CA GLY A 234 14.66 30.06 17.20
C GLY A 234 13.67 31.15 16.87
N GLY A 235 13.85 32.31 17.52
CA GLY A 235 12.99 33.47 17.43
C GLY A 235 11.87 33.51 18.44
N GLU A 236 11.18 34.65 18.52
CA GLU A 236 10.06 34.93 19.42
C GLU A 236 8.70 34.68 18.72
N GLY A 237 7.76 34.14 19.48
CA GLY A 237 6.37 33.92 19.02
C GLY A 237 6.22 33.04 17.77
N ARG A 238 5.42 33.49 16.80
CA ARG A 238 5.19 32.76 15.56
C ARG A 238 6.21 33.14 14.50
N THR A 239 7.33 32.42 14.46
CA THR A 239 8.43 32.69 13.52
C THR A 239 8.19 32.11 12.12
N PRO A 240 8.64 32.80 11.06
CA PRO A 240 8.65 32.30 9.69
C PRO A 240 9.76 31.29 9.45
N VAL A 241 9.81 30.71 8.25
CA VAL A 241 10.91 29.80 7.85
C VAL A 241 12.28 30.50 7.81
N GLY A 242 12.33 31.81 7.54
CA GLY A 242 13.54 32.64 7.55
C GLY A 242 14.64 32.26 6.57
N ARG A 243 14.34 31.44 5.54
CA ARG A 243 15.31 30.96 4.55
C ARG A 243 14.72 30.98 3.14
N LYS A 244 15.58 31.04 2.12
CA LYS A 244 15.16 31.04 0.68
C LYS A 244 14.30 29.82 0.30
N ALA A 245 14.41 28.71 0.99
CA ALA A 245 13.61 27.51 0.79
C ALA A 245 13.47 26.73 2.11
N PRO A 246 12.38 25.97 2.31
CA PRO A 246 12.24 25.07 3.44
C PRO A 246 13.39 24.06 3.49
N MET A 247 13.91 23.81 4.69
CA MET A 247 15.03 22.91 4.94
C MET A 247 14.57 21.69 5.73
N THR A 248 15.28 20.60 5.58
CA THR A 248 15.18 19.42 6.45
C THR A 248 15.94 19.64 7.75
N PRO A 249 15.75 18.82 8.81
CA PRO A 249 16.56 18.90 10.04
C PRO A 249 18.07 18.81 9.80
N TRP A 250 18.49 18.19 8.69
CA TRP A 250 19.90 18.03 8.30
C TRP A 250 20.41 19.12 7.36
N GLY A 251 19.70 20.23 7.24
CA GLY A 251 20.13 21.39 6.45
C GLY A 251 20.03 21.25 4.91
N LYS A 252 19.40 20.21 4.41
CA LYS A 252 19.13 20.05 2.97
C LYS A 252 17.80 20.68 2.60
N LYS A 253 17.65 21.19 1.36
CA LYS A 253 16.38 21.67 0.84
C LYS A 253 15.32 20.56 0.93
N ALA A 254 14.14 20.87 1.50
CA ALA A 254 13.07 19.91 1.70
C ALA A 254 12.19 19.71 0.45
N MET A 255 12.13 20.71 -0.43
CA MET A 255 11.27 20.71 -1.62
C MET A 255 12.07 20.98 -2.89
N GLY A 256 11.59 20.47 -4.03
CA GLY A 256 12.17 20.69 -5.36
C GLY A 256 13.47 19.94 -5.66
N VAL A 257 13.96 19.09 -4.75
CA VAL A 257 15.22 18.35 -4.93
C VAL A 257 14.97 16.94 -5.43
N LYS A 258 15.68 16.52 -6.46
CA LYS A 258 15.68 15.13 -6.94
C LYS A 258 16.51 14.28 -6.00
N THR A 259 15.87 13.45 -5.18
CA THR A 259 16.53 12.60 -4.16
C THR A 259 16.96 11.23 -4.69
N ARG A 260 16.45 10.81 -5.85
CA ARG A 260 16.85 9.54 -6.45
C ARG A 260 18.29 9.62 -6.96
N SER A 261 19.13 8.68 -6.53
CA SER A 261 20.52 8.58 -7.03
C SER A 261 20.54 8.31 -8.54
N SER A 262 21.39 9.05 -9.29
CA SER A 262 21.62 8.84 -10.73
C SER A 262 22.24 7.47 -11.01
N LYS A 263 23.07 6.95 -10.11
CA LYS A 263 23.76 5.65 -10.24
C LYS A 263 22.86 4.44 -9.96
N LYS A 264 21.57 4.63 -9.63
CA LYS A 264 20.69 3.53 -9.27
C LYS A 264 20.40 2.63 -10.47
N LYS A 265 20.84 1.37 -10.44
CA LYS A 265 20.72 0.39 -11.55
C LYS A 265 19.28 0.26 -12.09
N SER A 266 18.26 0.30 -11.20
CA SER A 266 16.86 0.24 -11.61
C SER A 266 16.35 1.44 -12.42
N SER A 267 17.18 2.50 -12.62
CA SER A 267 16.84 3.62 -13.49
C SER A 267 16.78 3.23 -14.96
N LYS A 268 17.55 2.22 -15.39
CA LYS A 268 17.52 1.66 -16.76
C LYS A 268 16.15 1.04 -17.13
N LEU A 269 15.38 0.62 -16.14
CA LEU A 269 14.05 0.02 -16.33
C LEU A 269 12.91 1.06 -16.36
N ILE A 270 13.19 2.34 -16.15
CA ILE A 270 12.21 3.42 -16.21
C ILE A 270 12.28 4.07 -17.58
N VAL A 271 11.23 3.93 -18.36
CA VAL A 271 11.14 4.50 -19.72
C VAL A 271 10.76 5.98 -19.67
N SER A 272 9.71 6.30 -18.94
CA SER A 272 9.28 7.68 -18.80
C SER A 272 8.72 7.97 -17.39
N ARG A 273 8.79 9.24 -17.01
CA ARG A 273 8.15 9.77 -15.80
C ARG A 273 7.32 10.97 -16.18
N LYS A 274 6.17 11.14 -15.51
CA LYS A 274 5.40 12.37 -15.65
C LYS A 274 6.30 13.55 -15.26
N LYS A 275 6.57 14.44 -16.21
CA LYS A 275 7.19 15.72 -15.90
C LYS A 275 6.20 16.52 -15.05
N LYS A 276 6.66 17.01 -13.90
CA LYS A 276 5.91 17.99 -13.11
C LYS A 276 5.98 19.35 -13.79
#